data_4a6f29e580a6e8f2479b1055e35a6ea0
#
_entry.id   4a6f29e580a6e8f2479b1055e35a6ea0
#
_cell.length_a   1.000
_cell.length_b   1.000
_cell.length_c   1.000
_cell.angle_alpha   90.00
_cell.angle_beta   90.00
_cell.angle_gamma   90.00
#
_symmetry.space_group_name_H-M   'P 1'
#
loop_
_entity.id
_entity.type
_entity.pdbx_description
1 polymer ?
#
loop_
_entity_poly.entity_id
_entity_poly.type
_entity_poly.pdbx_seq_one_letter_code
_entity_poly.pdbx_strand_id
1 'polypeptide(L)'
;MNKLLIASLFSVMSASVFAADFGQVDKSIPLKDGSTVYIFKDGKMGMEDQYGRAVRMDENQVMETADGQKIRMHGDEVQRLDDILRADYFG
;
A
#
# COMPACT_ATOMS: atom_id res chain seq x y z
N MET A 1 11.18 -21.83 -22.00
CA MET A 1 11.38 -21.17 -22.19
C MET A 1 10.82 -19.97 -22.10
N ASN A 2 10.16 -19.68 -22.48
CA ASN A 2 9.50 -18.58 -22.49
C ASN A 2 9.01 -18.13 -21.26
N LYS A 3 8.68 -18.86 -20.52
CA LYS A 3 8.17 -18.54 -19.35
C LYS A 3 8.98 -17.58 -18.69
N LEU A 4 10.13 -17.58 -18.77
CA LEU A 4 10.91 -16.74 -18.10
C LEU A 4 10.67 -15.39 -18.47
N LEU A 5 10.34 -15.09 -19.52
CA LEU A 5 10.16 -13.84 -19.90
C LEU A 5 9.18 -13.17 -19.13
N ILE A 6 8.22 -13.72 -18.84
CA ILE A 6 7.23 -13.18 -18.10
C ILE A 6 7.63 -12.61 -16.87
N ALA A 7 8.37 -13.24 -16.21
CA ALA A 7 8.77 -12.79 -14.97
C ALA A 7 9.36 -11.45 -15.08
N SER A 8 10.10 -11.25 -15.97
CA SER A 8 10.76 -10.01 -15.97
C SER A 8 9.84 -8.88 -16.10
N LEU A 9 8.76 -9.08 -16.56
CA LEU A 9 7.93 -8.05 -16.70
C LEU A 9 7.58 -7.37 -15.56
N PHE A 10 7.14 -7.98 -14.63
CA PHE A 10 6.67 -7.35 -13.61
C PHE A 10 7.56 -6.67 -12.79
N SER A 11 8.63 -6.97 -12.84
CA SER A 11 9.48 -6.45 -11.89
C SER A 11 9.56 -5.00 -12.17
N VAL A 12 9.33 -4.62 -13.23
CA VAL A 12 9.43 -3.36 -13.54
C VAL A 12 8.61 -2.43 -12.92
N MET A 13 7.54 -2.69 -12.78
CA MET A 13 6.71 -1.82 -12.29
C MET A 13 7.01 -1.23 -11.10
N SER A 14 7.33 -1.83 -10.34
CA SER A 14 7.54 -1.31 -9.10
C SER A 14 8.20 -0.05 -9.08
N ALA A 15 8.91 0.16 -9.84
CA ALA A 15 9.65 1.29 -9.73
C ALA A 15 8.95 2.47 -9.51
N SER A 16 8.25 2.69 -9.98
CA SER A 16 7.67 3.80 -9.87
C SER A 16 7.67 4.57 -8.78
N VAL A 17 7.68 4.49 -8.18
CA VAL A 17 7.48 5.13 -7.25
C VAL A 17 8.05 6.12 -6.80
N PHE A 18 8.25 6.49 -6.68
CA PHE A 18 8.61 7.26 -6.27
C PHE A 18 8.58 8.16 -5.52
N ALA A 19 8.48 8.64 -5.38
CA ALA A 19 8.32 9.69 -4.91
C ALA A 19 8.06 9.76 -3.53
N ALA A 20 7.23 10.41 -3.08
CA ALA A 20 6.87 10.44 -1.80
C ALA A 20 7.81 9.80 -0.89
N ASP A 21 7.62 9.88 0.31
CA ASP A 21 8.50 9.36 1.27
C ASP A 21 8.08 7.98 1.64
N PHE A 22 8.12 7.09 0.72
CA PHE A 22 7.73 5.74 1.02
C PHE A 22 8.87 4.91 1.59
N GLY A 23 9.94 5.53 2.00
CA GLY A 23 11.03 4.80 2.63
C GLY A 23 10.63 4.10 3.91
N GLN A 24 9.54 4.55 4.56
CA GLN A 24 9.10 3.91 5.78
C GLN A 24 8.17 2.75 5.49
N VAL A 25 7.80 2.53 4.26
CA VAL A 25 6.85 1.49 3.91
C VAL A 25 7.59 0.20 3.58
N ASP A 26 7.16 -0.88 4.19
CA ASP A 26 7.75 -2.18 3.95
C ASP A 26 7.00 -2.88 2.83
N LYS A 27 5.69 -2.81 2.80
CA LYS A 27 4.90 -3.46 1.79
C LYS A 27 3.69 -2.65 1.42
N SER A 28 3.25 -2.78 0.19
CA SER A 28 1.98 -2.18 -0.20
C SER A 28 1.14 -3.31 -0.78
N ILE A 29 -0.09 -3.41 -0.34
CA ILE A 29 -0.96 -4.51 -0.68
C ILE A 29 -2.24 -3.99 -1.30
N PRO A 30 -2.49 -4.26 -2.56
CA PRO A 30 -3.71 -3.77 -3.19
C PRO A 30 -4.90 -4.60 -2.70
N LEU A 31 -6.00 -3.94 -2.47
CA LEU A 31 -7.20 -4.59 -2.00
C LEU A 31 -8.19 -4.74 -3.13
N LYS A 32 -9.17 -5.63 -2.92
CA LYS A 32 -10.14 -5.91 -3.92
C LYS A 32 -10.97 -4.72 -4.30
N ASP A 33 -11.21 -3.82 -3.41
CA ASP A 33 -12.04 -2.67 -3.68
C ASP A 33 -11.31 -1.49 -4.30
N GLY A 34 -10.06 -1.66 -4.64
CA GLY A 34 -9.30 -0.56 -5.23
C GLY A 34 -8.46 0.24 -4.24
N SER A 35 -8.62 -0.06 -2.95
CA SER A 35 -7.82 0.61 -1.94
C SER A 35 -6.46 -0.08 -1.84
N THR A 36 -5.54 0.50 -1.12
CA THR A 36 -4.22 -0.09 -0.91
C THR A 36 -3.87 0.01 0.57
N VAL A 37 -3.36 -1.07 1.13
CA VAL A 37 -2.89 -1.02 2.50
C VAL A 37 -1.38 -0.97 2.46
N TYR A 38 -0.80 -0.03 3.22
CA TYR A 38 0.65 0.05 3.34
C TYR A 38 1.01 -0.47 4.71
N ILE A 39 2.03 -1.33 4.77
CA ILE A 39 2.53 -1.81 6.04
C ILE A 39 3.88 -1.16 6.23
N PHE A 40 4.00 -0.41 7.33
CA PHE A 40 5.22 0.30 7.61
C PHE A 40 6.25 -0.64 8.21
N LYS A 41 7.49 -0.21 8.25
CA LYS A 41 8.55 -1.06 8.75
C LYS A 41 8.38 -1.45 10.21
N ASP A 42 7.65 -0.70 10.97
CA ASP A 42 7.40 -1.05 12.35
C ASP A 42 6.16 -1.95 12.48
N GLY A 43 5.57 -2.37 11.38
CA GLY A 43 4.43 -3.27 11.40
C GLY A 43 3.07 -2.62 11.44
N LYS A 44 3.01 -1.31 11.60
CA LYS A 44 1.72 -0.65 11.62
C LYS A 44 1.25 -0.40 10.21
N MET A 45 0.01 -0.06 10.03
CA MET A 45 -0.57 0.02 8.71
C MET A 45 -1.26 1.34 8.44
N GLY A 46 -1.45 1.65 7.18
CA GLY A 46 -2.27 2.77 6.75
C GLY A 46 -2.99 2.37 5.49
N MET A 47 -4.17 2.90 5.26
CA MET A 47 -4.92 2.56 4.07
C MET A 47 -5.18 3.78 3.21
N GLU A 48 -4.98 3.62 1.91
CA GLU A 48 -5.24 4.67 0.94
C GLU A 48 -6.44 4.22 0.13
N ASP A 49 -7.42 5.08 -0.04
CA ASP A 49 -8.60 4.69 -0.80
C ASP A 49 -8.29 4.74 -2.30
N GLN A 50 -9.25 4.36 -3.12
CA GLN A 50 -9.01 4.31 -4.54
C GLN A 50 -8.81 5.68 -5.15
N TYR A 51 -9.02 6.75 -4.41
CA TYR A 51 -8.84 8.09 -4.91
C TYR A 51 -7.55 8.72 -4.39
N GLY A 52 -6.71 7.97 -3.75
CA GLY A 52 -5.42 8.46 -3.31
C GLY A 52 -5.41 9.16 -1.96
N ARG A 53 -6.43 8.95 -1.14
CA ARG A 53 -6.48 9.61 0.15
C ARG A 53 -6.33 8.62 1.29
N ALA A 54 -5.66 9.04 2.35
CA ALA A 54 -5.50 8.19 3.51
C ALA A 54 -6.84 8.12 4.24
N VAL A 55 -7.27 6.93 4.59
CA VAL A 55 -8.55 6.75 5.27
C VAL A 55 -8.34 5.89 6.50
N ARG A 56 -9.20 6.06 7.47
CA ARG A 56 -9.09 5.36 8.73
C ARG A 56 -9.63 3.94 8.59
N MET A 57 -9.02 3.00 9.27
CA MET A 57 -9.52 1.65 9.32
C MET A 57 -10.13 1.40 10.69
N ASP A 58 -11.11 0.52 10.76
CA ASP A 58 -11.72 0.18 12.05
C ASP A 58 -10.80 -0.79 12.76
N GLU A 59 -10.88 -0.80 14.07
CA GLU A 59 -10.07 -1.66 14.83
C GLU A 59 -10.37 -3.10 14.47
N ASN A 60 -9.38 -3.89 14.24
CA ASN A 60 -9.53 -5.29 13.87
C ASN A 60 -10.25 -5.50 12.53
N GLN A 61 -10.31 -4.47 11.71
CA GLN A 61 -10.96 -4.59 10.42
C GLN A 61 -10.25 -5.65 9.57
N VAL A 62 -11.02 -6.49 8.90
CA VAL A 62 -10.46 -7.48 8.02
C VAL A 62 -10.67 -7.01 6.60
N MET A 63 -9.62 -7.03 5.79
CA MET A 63 -9.67 -6.55 4.42
C MET A 63 -9.28 -7.67 3.48
N GLU A 64 -9.85 -7.67 2.29
CA GLU A 64 -9.52 -8.73 1.34
C GLU A 64 -8.58 -8.17 0.28
N THR A 65 -7.48 -8.85 0.06
CA THR A 65 -6.49 -8.40 -0.91
C THR A 65 -6.97 -8.70 -2.31
N ALA A 66 -6.38 -8.08 -3.29
CA ALA A 66 -6.77 -8.29 -4.67
C ALA A 66 -6.59 -9.74 -5.10
N ASP A 67 -5.67 -10.46 -4.50
CA ASP A 67 -5.46 -11.85 -4.85
C ASP A 67 -6.25 -12.80 -3.96
N GLY A 68 -7.17 -12.29 -3.17
CA GLY A 68 -8.09 -13.15 -2.42
C GLY A 68 -7.70 -13.52 -1.01
N GLN A 69 -6.64 -12.96 -0.49
CA GLN A 69 -6.26 -13.27 0.87
C GLN A 69 -6.88 -12.28 1.82
N LYS A 70 -6.83 -12.54 3.10
CA LYS A 70 -7.39 -11.62 4.06
C LYS A 70 -6.31 -11.13 5.00
N ILE A 71 -6.38 -9.86 5.33
CA ILE A 71 -5.44 -9.28 6.27
C ILE A 71 -6.24 -8.53 7.31
N ARG A 72 -5.73 -8.45 8.52
CA ARG A 72 -6.41 -7.76 9.60
C ARG A 72 -5.65 -6.50 9.93
N MET A 73 -6.37 -5.44 10.16
CA MET A 73 -5.77 -4.17 10.50
C MET A 73 -4.97 -4.30 11.80
N HIS A 74 -3.82 -3.67 11.84
CA HIS A 74 -3.01 -3.65 13.02
C HIS A 74 -2.33 -2.29 13.06
N GLY A 75 -2.69 -1.48 14.01
CA GLY A 75 -2.07 -0.17 14.18
C GLY A 75 -2.38 0.79 13.05
N ASP A 76 -3.54 1.39 13.06
CA ASP A 76 -3.95 2.32 12.02
C ASP A 76 -3.19 3.62 12.14
N GLU A 77 -2.39 3.95 11.17
CA GLU A 77 -1.58 5.16 11.15
C GLU A 77 -2.04 6.06 10.03
N VAL A 78 -3.28 6.42 10.05
CA VAL A 78 -3.87 7.22 8.99
C VAL A 78 -3.16 8.55 8.83
N GLN A 79 -2.78 9.20 9.92
CA GLN A 79 -2.14 10.49 9.82
C GLN A 79 -0.74 10.36 9.23
N ARG A 80 -0.04 9.31 9.60
CA ARG A 80 1.29 9.10 9.10
C ARG A 80 1.25 8.86 7.61
N LEU A 81 0.28 8.09 7.14
CA LEU A 81 0.14 7.83 5.73
C LEU A 81 -0.27 9.11 5.01
N ASP A 82 -1.16 9.87 5.61
CA ASP A 82 -1.61 11.10 5.01
C ASP A 82 -0.42 12.02 4.77
N ASP A 83 0.49 12.10 5.72
CA ASP A 83 1.67 12.94 5.58
C ASP A 83 2.54 12.46 4.43
N ILE A 84 2.68 11.16 4.25
CA ILE A 84 3.47 10.64 3.17
C ILE A 84 2.82 10.94 1.83
N LEU A 85 1.54 10.75 1.72
CA LEU A 85 0.85 10.98 0.48
C LEU A 85 0.85 12.46 0.12
N ARG A 86 0.71 13.30 1.14
CA ARG A 86 0.69 14.70 0.84
C ARG A 86 2.06 15.26 0.49
N ALA A 87 3.08 14.62 0.93
CA ALA A 87 4.42 15.08 0.61
C ALA A 87 4.61 15.12 -0.89
N ASP A 88 3.95 14.21 -1.60
CA ASP A 88 4.10 14.15 -3.00
C ASP A 88 3.38 15.32 -3.65
N TYR A 89 2.37 15.85 -3.00
CA TYR A 89 1.63 16.89 -3.51
C TYR A 89 2.38 18.17 -3.39
N PHE A 90 3.01 18.45 -2.30
CA PHE A 90 3.67 19.67 -2.08
C PHE A 90 5.13 19.64 -2.34
N GLY A 91 5.64 18.57 -2.51
CA GLY A 91 7.00 18.41 -2.62
C GLY A 91 7.62 18.33 -3.73
#